data_2372c1aa6b3457b788874161ef1a0963
#
_entry.id   2372c1aa6b3457b788874161ef1a0963
#
_cell.length_a   1.000
_cell.length_b   1.000
_cell.length_c   1.000
_cell.angle_alpha   90.00
_cell.angle_beta   90.00
_cell.angle_gamma   90.00
#
_symmetry.space_group_name_H-M   'P 1'
#
loop_
_entity.id
_entity.type
_entity.pdbx_description
1 polymer ?
#
loop_
_entity_poly.entity_id
_entity_poly.type
_entity_poly.pdbx_seq_one_letter_code
_entity_poly.pdbx_strand_id
1 'polypeptide(L)'
;NIIAPCITAVASCIAILETRKNAKESIATAYKQIEIERNDSIRQEERYQEEKKYLEMQDRLREQPFFTLSSAKRSKISDNRFLIDITFRNEGRDKSYQTFAGTKSKECNSVYSDREVVFHRVEAIRNPIVKVDHEITTTWCLNEGKDFEDCVAVLPLNFEDGSGREYTQDFKL
;
A
#
# COMPACT_ATOMS: atom_id res chain seq x y z
N ASN A 1 82.56 5.98 34.85
CA ASN A 1 81.18 5.55 35.21
C ASN A 1 80.25 5.64 33.97
N ILE A 2 80.27 4.56 33.15
CA ILE A 2 79.51 4.42 31.93
C ILE A 2 78.13 3.74 32.20
N ILE A 3 77.93 3.19 33.40
CA ILE A 3 76.71 2.42 33.77
C ILE A 3 75.45 3.28 33.90
N ALA A 4 75.51 4.46 34.45
CA ALA A 4 74.39 5.30 34.67
C ALA A 4 73.72 5.81 33.37
N PRO A 5 74.43 6.25 32.32
CA PRO A 5 73.84 6.65 31.08
C PRO A 5 73.22 5.48 30.30
N CYS A 6 73.73 4.25 30.45
CA CYS A 6 73.11 3.09 29.82
C CYS A 6 71.77 2.70 30.44
N ILE A 7 71.64 2.81 31.75
CA ILE A 7 70.36 2.54 32.47
C ILE A 7 69.28 3.55 32.07
N THR A 8 69.61 4.83 31.97
CA THR A 8 68.66 5.88 31.53
C THR A 8 68.26 5.72 30.09
N ALA A 9 69.15 5.31 29.20
CA ALA A 9 68.83 5.04 27.80
C ALA A 9 67.85 3.84 27.66
N VAL A 10 68.05 2.76 28.40
CA VAL A 10 67.19 1.58 28.41
C VAL A 10 65.78 1.95 28.98
N ALA A 11 65.74 2.67 30.08
CA ALA A 11 64.48 3.14 30.67
C ALA A 11 63.67 4.03 29.70
N SER A 12 64.38 4.93 29.00
CA SER A 12 63.76 5.79 27.98
C SER A 12 63.22 4.97 26.78
N CYS A 13 63.93 3.95 26.33
CA CYS A 13 63.45 3.09 25.28
C CYS A 13 62.21 2.29 25.69
N ILE A 14 62.17 1.78 26.91
CA ILE A 14 60.98 1.07 27.44
C ILE A 14 59.78 2.01 27.52
N ALA A 15 59.97 3.22 28.06
CA ALA A 15 58.91 4.22 28.15
C ALA A 15 58.32 4.61 26.74
N ILE A 16 59.18 4.74 25.74
CA ILE A 16 58.77 5.01 24.36
C ILE A 16 57.96 3.85 23.79
N LEU A 17 58.37 2.60 24.04
CA LEU A 17 57.67 1.41 23.58
C LEU A 17 56.27 1.28 24.22
N GLU A 18 56.18 1.52 25.53
CA GLU A 18 54.92 1.53 26.27
C GLU A 18 53.97 2.63 25.77
N THR A 19 54.49 3.85 25.56
CA THR A 19 53.71 4.95 25.02
C THR A 19 53.17 4.64 23.63
N ARG A 20 53.99 4.04 22.77
CA ARG A 20 53.53 3.62 21.43
C ARG A 20 52.47 2.50 21.48
N LYS A 21 52.59 1.54 22.41
CA LYS A 21 51.59 0.50 22.61
C LYS A 21 50.27 1.09 23.08
N ASN A 22 50.31 1.94 24.12
CA ASN A 22 49.09 2.62 24.63
C ASN A 22 48.44 3.51 23.60
N ALA A 23 49.22 4.21 22.76
CA ALA A 23 48.69 5.01 21.67
C ALA A 23 47.97 4.17 20.62
N LYS A 24 48.51 3.00 20.25
CA LYS A 24 47.88 2.06 19.32
C LYS A 24 46.55 1.51 19.88
N GLU A 25 46.54 1.13 21.16
CA GLU A 25 45.34 0.64 21.84
C GLU A 25 44.23 1.73 21.93
N SER A 26 44.64 2.95 22.25
CA SER A 26 43.71 4.10 22.28
C SER A 26 43.13 4.39 20.91
N ILE A 27 43.94 4.36 19.85
CA ILE A 27 43.47 4.54 18.48
C ILE A 27 42.49 3.42 18.08
N ALA A 28 42.85 2.16 18.40
CA ALA A 28 41.99 1.02 18.10
C ALA A 28 40.62 1.10 18.83
N THR A 29 40.62 1.59 20.07
CA THR A 29 39.41 1.82 20.85
C THR A 29 38.57 2.95 20.25
N ALA A 30 39.18 4.05 19.83
CA ALA A 30 38.51 5.17 19.19
C ALA A 30 37.87 4.74 17.86
N TYR A 31 38.53 3.93 17.04
CA TYR A 31 37.93 3.40 15.81
C TYR A 31 36.72 2.51 16.09
N LYS A 32 36.78 1.64 17.08
CA LYS A 32 35.63 0.81 17.48
C LYS A 32 34.45 1.67 17.94
N GLN A 33 34.73 2.73 18.67
CA GLN A 33 33.69 3.63 19.14
C GLN A 33 33.01 4.38 18.01
N ILE A 34 33.78 4.88 17.04
CA ILE A 34 33.25 5.53 15.83
C ILE A 34 32.39 4.53 15.01
N GLU A 35 32.81 3.28 14.90
CA GLU A 35 32.07 2.25 14.20
C GLU A 35 30.72 1.94 14.89
N ILE A 36 30.71 1.86 16.23
CA ILE A 36 29.49 1.68 17.02
C ILE A 36 28.55 2.87 16.82
N GLU A 37 29.03 4.09 16.96
CA GLU A 37 28.24 5.32 16.79
C GLU A 37 27.64 5.42 15.37
N ARG A 38 28.44 5.04 14.37
CA ARG A 38 27.96 4.99 12.98
C ARG A 38 26.84 3.96 12.79
N ASN A 39 27.01 2.76 13.34
CA ASN A 39 26.01 1.71 13.24
C ASN A 39 24.72 2.07 13.99
N ASP A 40 24.84 2.74 15.15
CA ASP A 40 23.69 3.22 15.89
C ASP A 40 22.95 4.34 15.14
N SER A 41 23.67 5.23 14.49
CA SER A 41 23.07 6.28 13.65
C SER A 41 22.32 5.67 12.45
N ILE A 42 22.86 4.65 11.79
CA ILE A 42 22.18 3.94 10.69
C ILE A 42 20.90 3.28 11.20
N ARG A 43 20.96 2.59 12.34
CA ARG A 43 19.78 1.94 12.92
C ARG A 43 18.70 2.94 13.37
N GLN A 44 19.09 4.12 13.80
CA GLN A 44 18.14 5.18 14.14
C GLN A 44 17.45 5.72 12.89
N GLU A 45 18.21 5.94 11.82
CA GLU A 45 17.65 6.39 10.53
C GLU A 45 16.69 5.35 9.95
N GLU A 46 17.05 4.05 9.96
CA GLU A 46 16.18 2.97 9.51
C GLU A 46 14.86 2.95 10.28
N ARG A 47 14.90 3.04 11.62
CA ARG A 47 13.69 3.11 12.46
C ARG A 47 12.83 4.33 12.15
N TYR A 48 13.45 5.48 11.96
CA TYR A 48 12.74 6.70 11.59
C TYR A 48 12.02 6.56 10.24
N GLN A 49 12.68 5.95 9.25
CA GLN A 49 12.09 5.71 7.94
C GLN A 49 10.94 4.69 7.99
N GLU A 50 11.06 3.67 8.82
CA GLU A 50 9.98 2.69 9.05
C GLU A 50 8.78 3.34 9.73
N GLU A 51 9.00 4.13 10.78
CA GLU A 51 7.94 4.85 11.49
C GLU A 51 7.23 5.84 10.57
N LYS A 52 7.98 6.59 9.77
CA LYS A 52 7.43 7.51 8.77
C LYS A 52 6.55 6.78 7.76
N LYS A 53 7.01 5.66 7.21
CA LYS A 53 6.20 4.82 6.30
C LYS A 53 4.93 4.30 6.96
N TYR A 54 5.02 3.90 8.21
CA TYR A 54 3.87 3.43 8.98
C TYR A 54 2.83 4.54 9.19
N LEU A 55 3.25 5.75 9.57
CA LEU A 55 2.38 6.91 9.72
C LEU A 55 1.73 7.30 8.39
N GLU A 56 2.50 7.36 7.30
CA GLU A 56 1.97 7.62 5.96
C GLU A 56 0.94 6.57 5.54
N MET A 57 1.15 5.31 5.88
CA MET A 57 0.19 4.24 5.60
C MET A 57 -1.08 4.38 6.45
N GLN A 58 -0.97 4.74 7.73
CA GLN A 58 -2.13 5.01 8.58
C GLN A 58 -2.96 6.20 8.08
N ASP A 59 -2.31 7.30 7.68
CA ASP A 59 -2.99 8.47 7.14
C ASP A 59 -3.71 8.12 5.82
N ARG A 60 -3.10 7.31 4.98
CA ARG A 60 -3.76 6.78 3.76
C ARG A 60 -5.05 6.02 4.08
N LEU A 61 -5.01 5.12 5.05
CA LEU A 61 -6.19 4.34 5.46
C LEU A 61 -7.29 5.22 6.07
N ARG A 62 -6.92 6.35 6.66
CA ARG A 62 -7.88 7.31 7.24
C ARG A 62 -8.59 8.14 6.19
N GLU A 63 -7.93 8.47 5.09
CA GLU A 63 -8.43 9.36 4.03
C GLU A 63 -8.96 8.61 2.80
N GLN A 64 -8.80 7.29 2.78
CA GLN A 64 -9.19 6.48 1.64
C GLN A 64 -10.71 6.44 1.47
N PRO A 65 -11.24 6.66 0.25
CA PRO A 65 -12.60 6.30 -0.10
C PRO A 65 -12.82 4.80 0.11
N PHE A 66 -13.99 4.43 0.60
CA PHE A 66 -14.35 3.04 0.81
C PHE A 66 -15.83 2.85 0.45
N PHE A 67 -16.10 1.86 -0.38
CA PHE A 67 -17.46 1.60 -0.84
C PHE A 67 -18.03 0.36 -0.18
N THR A 68 -19.33 0.44 0.12
CA THR A 68 -20.15 -0.70 0.53
C THR A 68 -21.22 -0.96 -0.52
N LEU A 69 -21.61 -2.21 -0.67
CA LEU A 69 -22.76 -2.59 -1.49
C LEU A 69 -24.05 -2.25 -0.74
N SER A 70 -24.75 -1.21 -1.20
CA SER A 70 -26.01 -0.77 -0.59
C SER A 70 -27.18 -1.63 -1.05
N SER A 71 -27.27 -1.92 -2.35
CA SER A 71 -28.31 -2.79 -2.88
C SER A 71 -27.93 -3.39 -4.23
N ALA A 72 -28.48 -4.57 -4.51
CA ALA A 72 -28.49 -5.16 -5.84
C ALA A 72 -29.94 -5.54 -6.18
N LYS A 73 -30.50 -4.95 -7.25
CA LYS A 73 -31.87 -5.19 -7.68
C LYS A 73 -31.88 -5.82 -9.05
N ARG A 74 -32.59 -6.93 -9.18
CA ARG A 74 -32.77 -7.65 -10.45
C ARG A 74 -34.14 -7.32 -11.01
N SER A 75 -34.19 -6.95 -12.31
CA SER A 75 -35.41 -6.70 -13.06
C SER A 75 -35.40 -7.53 -14.34
N LYS A 76 -36.49 -8.25 -14.60
CA LYS A 76 -36.63 -9.06 -15.83
C LYS A 76 -37.08 -8.14 -16.98
N ILE A 77 -36.35 -8.15 -18.10
CA ILE A 77 -36.74 -7.42 -19.32
C ILE A 77 -37.45 -8.35 -20.29
N SER A 78 -36.93 -9.57 -20.46
CA SER A 78 -37.51 -10.60 -21.34
C SER A 78 -37.13 -11.97 -20.78
N ASP A 79 -37.59 -13.05 -21.45
CA ASP A 79 -37.36 -14.40 -20.93
C ASP A 79 -35.88 -14.76 -20.71
N ASN A 80 -34.98 -14.13 -21.46
CA ASN A 80 -33.53 -14.39 -21.37
C ASN A 80 -32.69 -13.14 -21.08
N ARG A 81 -33.28 -12.06 -20.58
CA ARG A 81 -32.57 -10.82 -20.26
C ARG A 81 -32.98 -10.25 -18.93
N PHE A 82 -32.01 -9.92 -18.11
CA PHE A 82 -32.20 -9.26 -16.83
C PHE A 82 -31.37 -8.00 -16.77
N LEU A 83 -31.91 -6.97 -16.13
CA LEU A 83 -31.13 -5.85 -15.65
C LEU A 83 -30.81 -6.05 -14.18
N ILE A 84 -29.58 -5.72 -13.84
CA ILE A 84 -29.13 -5.69 -12.44
C ILE A 84 -28.67 -4.28 -12.15
N ASP A 85 -29.39 -3.60 -11.27
CA ASP A 85 -29.02 -2.31 -10.72
C ASP A 85 -28.22 -2.54 -9.45
N ILE A 86 -26.97 -2.12 -9.45
CA ILE A 86 -26.06 -2.28 -8.33
C ILE A 86 -25.76 -0.90 -7.78
N THR A 87 -26.07 -0.68 -6.51
CA THR A 87 -25.89 0.59 -5.84
C THR A 87 -24.77 0.45 -4.80
N PHE A 88 -23.78 1.31 -4.90
CA PHE A 88 -22.67 1.42 -3.97
C PHE A 88 -22.80 2.72 -3.18
N ARG A 89 -22.42 2.70 -1.92
CA ARG A 89 -22.32 3.86 -1.04
C ARG A 89 -20.88 4.10 -0.64
N ASN A 90 -20.42 5.32 -0.74
CA ASN A 90 -19.11 5.71 -0.24
C ASN A 90 -19.20 5.95 1.27
N GLU A 91 -18.79 4.99 2.07
CA GLU A 91 -18.69 5.07 3.52
C GLU A 91 -17.28 5.45 4.00
N GLY A 92 -16.37 5.72 3.07
CA GLY A 92 -15.03 6.21 3.35
C GLY A 92 -15.04 7.63 3.92
N ARG A 93 -13.88 8.13 4.25
CA ARG A 93 -13.72 9.47 4.83
C ARG A 93 -13.46 10.56 3.80
N ASP A 94 -13.15 10.20 2.56
CA ASP A 94 -12.91 11.14 1.48
C ASP A 94 -13.80 10.86 0.26
N LYS A 95 -13.85 11.85 -0.62
CA LYS A 95 -14.51 11.74 -1.92
C LYS A 95 -13.71 10.81 -2.82
N SER A 96 -14.40 10.02 -3.59
CA SER A 96 -13.77 9.31 -4.70
C SER A 96 -13.87 10.11 -5.99
N TYR A 97 -12.88 9.95 -6.84
CA TYR A 97 -12.79 10.57 -8.15
C TYR A 97 -12.66 9.48 -9.22
N GLN A 98 -13.02 9.80 -10.45
CA GLN A 98 -12.95 8.89 -11.60
C GLN A 98 -13.54 7.49 -11.31
N THR A 99 -14.62 7.45 -10.51
CA THR A 99 -15.24 6.19 -10.09
C THR A 99 -15.93 5.52 -11.27
N PHE A 100 -15.58 4.26 -11.50
CA PHE A 100 -16.26 3.45 -12.52
C PHE A 100 -16.29 1.97 -12.09
N ALA A 101 -17.35 1.28 -12.53
CA ALA A 101 -17.51 -0.14 -12.30
C ALA A 101 -17.09 -0.96 -13.53
N GLY A 102 -16.45 -2.09 -13.30
CA GLY A 102 -15.94 -2.97 -14.34
C GLY A 102 -14.46 -2.78 -14.65
N THR A 103 -13.96 -3.46 -15.66
CA THR A 103 -12.55 -3.39 -16.08
C THR A 103 -12.27 -2.11 -16.86
N LYS A 104 -11.04 -1.57 -16.75
CA LYS A 104 -10.57 -0.39 -17.52
C LYS A 104 -10.51 -0.64 -19.03
N SER A 105 -10.44 -1.88 -19.47
CA SER A 105 -10.39 -2.22 -20.90
C SER A 105 -11.73 -1.93 -21.55
N LYS A 106 -11.72 -1.14 -22.63
CA LYS A 106 -12.92 -0.85 -23.43
C LYS A 106 -13.53 -2.11 -24.07
N GLU A 107 -12.74 -3.16 -24.21
CA GLU A 107 -13.15 -4.44 -24.85
C GLU A 107 -13.72 -5.45 -23.84
N CYS A 108 -13.44 -5.31 -22.56
CA CYS A 108 -13.91 -6.19 -21.51
C CYS A 108 -14.87 -5.46 -20.58
N ASN A 109 -16.15 -5.47 -20.91
CA ASN A 109 -17.21 -5.08 -19.97
C ASN A 109 -17.52 -6.21 -18.96
N SER A 110 -16.54 -7.08 -18.70
CA SER A 110 -16.79 -8.32 -17.99
C SER A 110 -16.69 -8.11 -16.49
N VAL A 111 -17.73 -8.51 -15.86
CA VAL A 111 -17.76 -9.01 -14.50
C VAL A 111 -17.14 -10.41 -14.58
N TYR A 112 -16.15 -10.70 -13.77
CA TYR A 112 -15.62 -12.06 -13.69
C TYR A 112 -16.67 -12.96 -13.06
N SER A 113 -17.01 -14.03 -13.75
CA SER A 113 -17.94 -15.03 -13.26
C SER A 113 -17.29 -16.40 -13.38
N ASP A 114 -17.63 -17.29 -12.48
CA ASP A 114 -17.20 -18.69 -12.47
C ASP A 114 -17.80 -19.50 -13.62
N ARG A 115 -18.76 -18.92 -14.34
CA ARG A 115 -19.41 -19.48 -15.53
C ARG A 115 -19.31 -18.48 -16.68
N GLU A 116 -19.51 -18.92 -17.92
CA GLU A 116 -19.56 -18.08 -19.13
C GLU A 116 -20.81 -17.18 -19.14
N VAL A 117 -20.89 -16.31 -18.15
CA VAL A 117 -21.95 -15.33 -18.01
C VAL A 117 -21.42 -14.00 -18.45
N VAL A 118 -21.97 -13.46 -19.51
CA VAL A 118 -21.53 -12.19 -20.05
C VAL A 118 -22.41 -11.07 -19.51
N PHE A 119 -21.81 -10.24 -18.67
CA PHE A 119 -22.44 -9.01 -18.20
C PHE A 119 -22.04 -7.85 -19.12
N HIS A 120 -23.03 -7.15 -19.63
CA HIS A 120 -22.80 -5.94 -20.41
C HIS A 120 -23.24 -4.73 -19.59
N ARG A 121 -22.33 -3.76 -19.44
CA ARG A 121 -22.67 -2.50 -18.79
C ARG A 121 -23.64 -1.72 -19.70
N VAL A 122 -24.84 -1.46 -19.19
CA VAL A 122 -25.87 -0.69 -19.89
C VAL A 122 -25.70 0.79 -19.61
N GLU A 123 -25.44 1.14 -18.36
CA GLU A 123 -25.31 2.54 -17.96
C GLU A 123 -24.04 2.74 -17.13
N ALA A 124 -23.17 3.64 -17.61
CA ALA A 124 -21.97 4.03 -16.89
C ALA A 124 -22.34 4.97 -15.72
N ILE A 125 -21.49 5.04 -14.73
CA ILE A 125 -21.60 6.04 -13.68
C ILE A 125 -21.51 7.42 -14.31
N ARG A 126 -22.58 8.21 -14.21
CA ARG A 126 -22.69 9.54 -14.83
C ARG A 126 -21.82 10.57 -14.13
N ASN A 127 -21.68 10.45 -12.82
CA ASN A 127 -20.83 11.35 -12.04
C ASN A 127 -19.68 10.56 -11.44
N PRO A 128 -18.46 10.73 -11.95
CA PRO A 128 -17.31 10.01 -11.45
C PRO A 128 -16.83 10.49 -10.07
N ILE A 129 -17.41 11.57 -9.53
CA ILE A 129 -17.06 12.09 -8.20
C ILE A 129 -18.15 11.70 -7.22
N VAL A 130 -17.80 10.85 -6.24
CA VAL A 130 -18.74 10.39 -5.23
C VAL A 130 -18.34 10.93 -3.86
N LYS A 131 -19.18 11.78 -3.31
CA LYS A 131 -18.97 12.34 -1.96
C LYS A 131 -19.16 11.25 -0.90
N VAL A 132 -18.66 11.52 0.28
CA VAL A 132 -18.92 10.70 1.47
C VAL A 132 -20.44 10.61 1.71
N ASP A 133 -20.91 9.45 2.10
CA ASP A 133 -22.33 9.14 2.33
C ASP A 133 -23.24 9.22 1.09
N HIS A 134 -22.69 9.41 -0.10
CA HIS A 134 -23.48 9.41 -1.34
C HIS A 134 -23.43 8.04 -2.02
N GLU A 135 -24.54 7.76 -2.71
CA GLU A 135 -24.73 6.53 -3.46
C GLU A 135 -24.50 6.75 -4.96
N ILE A 136 -24.02 5.72 -5.61
CA ILE A 136 -23.93 5.62 -7.06
C ILE A 136 -24.54 4.31 -7.51
N THR A 137 -25.23 4.34 -8.64
CA THR A 137 -25.83 3.14 -9.23
C THR A 137 -25.22 2.89 -10.59
N THR A 138 -24.96 1.64 -10.88
CA THR A 138 -24.56 1.15 -12.21
C THR A 138 -25.51 0.05 -12.64
N THR A 139 -25.90 0.06 -13.91
CA THR A 139 -26.87 -0.90 -14.45
C THR A 139 -26.16 -1.83 -15.43
N TRP A 140 -26.35 -3.11 -15.23
CA TRP A 140 -25.78 -4.18 -16.02
C TRP A 140 -26.87 -5.00 -16.67
N CYS A 141 -26.70 -5.36 -17.92
CA CYS A 141 -27.54 -6.32 -18.61
C CYS A 141 -26.88 -7.68 -18.59
N LEU A 142 -27.62 -8.66 -18.21
CA LEU A 142 -27.26 -10.03 -18.17
C LEU A 142 -27.96 -10.74 -19.31
N ASN A 143 -27.22 -11.28 -20.25
CA ASN A 143 -27.74 -12.15 -21.31
C ASN A 143 -27.59 -13.59 -20.87
N GLU A 144 -28.68 -14.29 -20.85
CA GLU A 144 -28.75 -15.60 -20.27
C GLU A 144 -28.36 -16.76 -21.21
N GLY A 145 -27.60 -17.74 -20.64
CA GLY A 145 -27.81 -19.13 -20.87
C GLY A 145 -27.98 -19.78 -19.50
N LYS A 146 -29.00 -20.49 -19.27
CA LYS A 146 -29.39 -21.39 -18.16
C LYS A 146 -28.73 -21.23 -16.77
N ASP A 147 -29.57 -21.10 -15.74
CA ASP A 147 -29.32 -21.29 -14.31
C ASP A 147 -28.38 -20.32 -13.61
N PHE A 148 -28.95 -19.18 -13.22
CA PHE A 148 -28.28 -18.10 -12.50
C PHE A 148 -28.22 -18.24 -11.00
N GLU A 149 -28.98 -19.13 -10.43
CA GLU A 149 -29.18 -19.17 -8.97
C GLU A 149 -27.90 -19.42 -8.16
N ASP A 150 -26.87 -19.99 -8.82
CA ASP A 150 -25.60 -20.33 -8.18
C ASP A 150 -24.36 -19.63 -8.80
N CYS A 151 -24.56 -18.58 -9.58
CA CYS A 151 -23.43 -17.87 -10.19
C CYS A 151 -22.86 -16.81 -9.27
N VAL A 152 -21.57 -16.90 -8.94
CA VAL A 152 -20.85 -15.85 -8.24
C VAL A 152 -20.19 -14.94 -9.26
N ALA A 153 -20.58 -13.69 -9.26
CA ALA A 153 -19.96 -12.66 -10.08
C ALA A 153 -19.09 -11.72 -9.23
N VAL A 154 -17.95 -11.30 -9.74
CA VAL A 154 -17.09 -10.33 -9.11
C VAL A 154 -17.08 -9.05 -9.92
N LEU A 155 -17.58 -7.97 -9.34
CA LEU A 155 -17.61 -6.65 -9.95
C LEU A 155 -16.53 -5.76 -9.33
N PRO A 156 -15.46 -5.42 -10.07
CA PRO A 156 -14.48 -4.47 -9.60
C PRO A 156 -15.04 -3.04 -9.69
N LEU A 157 -14.92 -2.29 -8.61
CA LEU A 157 -15.15 -0.85 -8.57
C LEU A 157 -13.79 -0.15 -8.47
N ASN A 158 -13.49 0.68 -9.47
CA ASN A 158 -12.25 1.43 -9.55
C ASN A 158 -12.50 2.90 -9.24
N PHE A 159 -11.63 3.52 -8.49
CA PHE A 159 -11.73 4.93 -8.11
C PHE A 159 -10.37 5.51 -7.73
N GLU A 160 -10.30 6.84 -7.66
CA GLU A 160 -9.12 7.57 -7.21
C GLU A 160 -9.46 8.34 -5.93
N ASP A 161 -8.47 8.56 -5.08
CA ASP A 161 -8.57 9.50 -3.95
C ASP A 161 -8.26 10.94 -4.38
N GLY A 162 -8.36 11.89 -3.45
CA GLY A 162 -8.06 13.31 -3.70
C GLY A 162 -6.60 13.59 -4.09
N SER A 163 -5.70 12.64 -3.90
CA SER A 163 -4.28 12.71 -4.30
C SER A 163 -3.99 12.06 -5.66
N GLY A 164 -5.02 11.53 -6.35
CA GLY A 164 -4.90 10.86 -7.64
C GLY A 164 -4.37 9.43 -7.55
N ARG A 165 -4.46 8.79 -6.39
CA ARG A 165 -4.09 7.37 -6.24
C ARG A 165 -5.26 6.50 -6.65
N GLU A 166 -4.95 5.48 -7.45
CA GLU A 166 -5.93 4.51 -7.93
C GLU A 166 -6.15 3.38 -6.91
N TYR A 167 -7.42 3.00 -6.77
CA TYR A 167 -7.87 1.88 -5.94
C TYR A 167 -8.83 1.01 -6.72
N THR A 168 -8.85 -0.27 -6.37
CA THR A 168 -9.83 -1.24 -6.86
C THR A 168 -10.40 -1.99 -5.68
N GLN A 169 -11.73 -2.09 -5.63
CA GLN A 169 -12.44 -2.85 -4.62
C GLN A 169 -13.38 -3.84 -5.32
N ASP A 170 -13.24 -5.11 -4.99
CA ASP A 170 -14.01 -6.20 -5.59
C ASP A 170 -15.26 -6.49 -4.79
N PHE A 171 -16.40 -6.55 -5.47
CA PHE A 171 -17.69 -6.91 -4.88
C PHE A 171 -18.15 -8.25 -5.44
N LYS A 172 -18.46 -9.17 -4.55
CA LYS A 172 -19.11 -10.44 -4.89
C LYS A 172 -20.62 -10.23 -4.92
N LEU A 173 -21.22 -10.62 -6.04
CA LEU A 173 -22.65 -10.48 -6.32
C LEU A 173 -23.30 -11.86 -6.39
#